data_fd9af192faa1e1e5c8b26d3f50b08a52
#
_entry.id   fd9af192faa1e1e5c8b26d3f50b08a52
#
_cell.length_a   1.000
_cell.length_b   1.000
_cell.length_c   1.000
_cell.angle_alpha   90.00
_cell.angle_beta   90.00
_cell.angle_gamma   90.00
#
_symmetry.space_group_name_H-M   'P 1'
#
loop_
_entity.id
_entity.type
_entity.pdbx_description
1 polymer ?
#
loop_
_entity_poly.entity_id
_entity_poly.type
_entity_poly.pdbx_seq_one_letter_code
_entity_poly.pdbx_strand_id
1 'polypeptide(L)'
;EPLPVDHSIPGVHAFILHTADGSVGNTADLRFHGRRKDDTEKFVQRCAESDLDVLLCEGTRVDAPPSITEYDVEQKVAEIVNNTKGLAICGYPIRDLDRLLSFYIAAKNTNRDLVIDMKQAYLLKLFSESENLKGKYPGPTDQNIKVYIQRGSWGLIDKDLETFTERQLLADYGLWQREFLSYPNAVDYRDIAKNQNQYIFYCSDYRLQDLIDIKPGAGSTYIRSLTEPFNTEMEIKEDQVKNWFVQFGVLKRDQDWHQIHVSGHGDG
;
A
#
# COMPACT_ATOMS: atom_id res chain seq x y z
N GLU A 1 3.17 -1.30 -30.23
CA GLU A 1 4.33 -1.56 -29.38
C GLU A 1 3.97 -1.16 -27.94
N PRO A 2 3.74 -2.12 -27.03
CA PRO A 2 3.59 -1.84 -25.60
C PRO A 2 4.97 -1.67 -24.95
N LEU A 3 5.10 -0.68 -24.09
CA LEU A 3 6.32 -0.37 -23.36
C LEU A 3 6.02 -0.19 -21.88
N PRO A 4 6.69 -0.89 -20.95
CA PRO A 4 6.43 -0.73 -19.54
C PRO A 4 6.80 0.67 -19.07
N VAL A 5 6.03 1.21 -18.14
CA VAL A 5 6.28 2.50 -17.49
C VAL A 5 6.12 2.38 -15.98
N ASP A 6 6.73 3.30 -15.26
CA ASP A 6 6.56 3.39 -13.81
C ASP A 6 5.20 4.00 -13.44
N HIS A 7 4.51 3.33 -12.56
CA HIS A 7 3.28 3.79 -11.90
C HIS A 7 3.16 3.06 -10.54
N SER A 8 2.19 3.41 -9.72
CA SER A 8 1.98 2.78 -8.39
C SER A 8 1.67 1.28 -8.45
N ILE A 9 1.17 0.80 -9.59
CA ILE A 9 0.85 -0.61 -9.84
C ILE A 9 1.82 -1.16 -10.89
N PRO A 10 2.54 -2.26 -10.63
CA PRO A 10 3.37 -2.92 -11.63
C PRO A 10 2.55 -3.44 -12.81
N GLY A 11 3.13 -3.36 -14.03
CA GLY A 11 2.51 -3.85 -15.25
C GLY A 11 1.73 -2.81 -16.04
N VAL A 12 1.81 -1.53 -15.67
CA VAL A 12 1.30 -0.43 -16.50
C VAL A 12 2.20 -0.30 -17.73
N HIS A 13 1.60 -0.07 -18.89
CA HIS A 13 2.27 0.10 -20.17
C HIS A 13 1.79 1.35 -20.89
N ALA A 14 2.72 2.09 -21.43
CA ALA A 14 2.51 3.05 -22.49
C ALA A 14 2.51 2.34 -23.86
N PHE A 15 2.06 3.01 -24.90
CA PHE A 15 1.92 2.42 -26.22
C PHE A 15 2.45 3.34 -27.30
N ILE A 16 3.14 2.78 -28.31
CA ILE A 16 3.38 3.41 -29.59
C ILE A 16 2.57 2.65 -30.65
N LEU A 17 1.67 3.35 -31.32
CA LEU A 17 0.82 2.84 -32.39
C LEU A 17 1.38 3.31 -33.73
N HIS A 18 1.75 2.37 -34.61
CA HIS A 18 2.18 2.66 -35.96
C HIS A 18 1.04 2.34 -36.92
N THR A 19 0.64 3.31 -37.72
CA THR A 19 -0.44 3.18 -38.72
C THR A 19 0.05 3.57 -40.10
N ALA A 20 -0.76 3.35 -41.13
CA ALA A 20 -0.45 3.82 -42.49
C ALA A 20 -0.41 5.35 -42.61
N ASP A 21 -1.12 6.04 -41.70
CA ASP A 21 -1.31 7.50 -41.73
C ASP A 21 -0.40 8.23 -40.72
N GLY A 22 0.39 7.51 -39.94
CA GLY A 22 1.30 8.09 -38.96
C GLY A 22 1.47 7.26 -37.68
N SER A 23 2.29 7.78 -36.77
CA SER A 23 2.65 7.16 -35.49
C SER A 23 2.13 7.98 -34.30
N VAL A 24 1.51 7.31 -33.34
CA VAL A 24 0.92 7.93 -32.13
C VAL A 24 1.50 7.29 -30.89
N GLY A 25 2.11 8.11 -30.02
CA GLY A 25 2.48 7.71 -28.66
C GLY A 25 1.35 8.00 -27.68
N ASN A 26 1.13 7.09 -26.71
CA ASN A 26 0.21 7.29 -25.59
C ASN A 26 0.91 6.87 -24.30
N THR A 27 1.07 7.82 -23.36
CA THR A 27 1.83 7.57 -22.12
C THR A 27 1.11 6.65 -21.14
N ALA A 28 -0.21 6.53 -21.24
CA ALA A 28 -1.03 6.09 -20.11
C ALA A 28 -0.67 6.88 -18.84
N ASP A 29 -0.94 6.34 -17.66
CA ASP A 29 -0.50 6.93 -16.40
C ASP A 29 0.97 6.55 -16.15
N LEU A 30 1.84 7.53 -15.97
CA LEU A 30 3.27 7.29 -15.71
C LEU A 30 3.83 8.27 -14.68
N ARG A 31 5.01 7.92 -14.14
CA ARG A 31 5.81 8.79 -13.26
C ARG A 31 7.31 8.53 -13.45
N PHE A 32 8.16 9.44 -12.90
CA PHE A 32 9.62 9.34 -12.93
C PHE A 32 10.26 9.20 -11.54
N HIS A 33 9.46 9.20 -10.49
CA HIS A 33 9.92 9.23 -9.10
C HIS A 33 9.61 7.94 -8.30
N GLY A 34 9.13 6.92 -9.00
CA GLY A 34 8.90 5.60 -8.41
C GLY A 34 10.07 4.65 -8.55
N ARG A 35 9.81 3.36 -8.34
CA ARG A 35 10.85 2.32 -8.32
C ARG A 35 11.23 1.80 -9.70
N ARG A 36 10.44 2.10 -10.73
CA ARG A 36 10.65 1.66 -12.11
C ARG A 36 10.85 2.84 -13.07
N LYS A 37 11.38 3.97 -12.59
CA LYS A 37 11.62 5.17 -13.41
C LYS A 37 12.40 4.86 -14.71
N ASP A 38 13.33 3.92 -14.64
CA ASP A 38 14.14 3.52 -15.81
C ASP A 38 13.25 2.94 -16.95
N ASP A 39 12.10 2.36 -16.63
CA ASP A 39 11.15 1.89 -17.65
C ASP A 39 10.46 3.07 -18.33
N THR A 40 10.07 4.09 -17.57
CA THR A 40 9.54 5.35 -18.14
C THR A 40 10.58 6.09 -19.00
N GLU A 41 11.84 6.15 -18.53
CA GLU A 41 12.94 6.76 -19.30
C GLU A 41 13.16 6.04 -20.63
N LYS A 42 13.12 4.69 -20.66
CA LYS A 42 13.20 3.89 -21.90
C LYS A 42 12.03 4.18 -22.85
N PHE A 43 10.80 4.32 -22.30
CA PHE A 43 9.64 4.71 -23.11
C PHE A 43 9.86 6.08 -23.77
N VAL A 44 10.32 7.08 -23.01
CA VAL A 44 10.62 8.42 -23.54
C VAL A 44 11.68 8.36 -24.65
N GLN A 45 12.77 7.62 -24.41
CA GLN A 45 13.80 7.41 -25.42
C GLN A 45 13.23 6.75 -26.68
N ARG A 46 12.41 5.72 -26.51
CA ARG A 46 11.79 5.01 -27.63
C ARG A 46 10.82 5.91 -28.42
N CYS A 47 10.09 6.80 -27.74
CA CYS A 47 9.27 7.81 -28.41
C CYS A 47 10.11 8.75 -29.28
N ALA A 48 11.24 9.23 -28.75
CA ALA A 48 12.16 10.10 -29.48
C ALA A 48 12.76 9.44 -30.73
N GLU A 49 13.00 8.12 -30.68
CA GLU A 49 13.51 7.32 -31.79
C GLU A 49 12.44 6.99 -32.85
N SER A 50 11.15 7.11 -32.50
CA SER A 50 10.03 6.63 -33.33
C SER A 50 9.45 7.67 -34.28
N ASP A 51 9.97 8.91 -34.29
CA ASP A 51 9.47 10.02 -35.11
C ASP A 51 7.93 10.13 -35.05
N LEU A 52 7.42 10.34 -33.82
CA LEU A 52 5.97 10.37 -33.57
C LEU A 52 5.31 11.60 -34.19
N ASP A 53 4.19 11.41 -34.89
CA ASP A 53 3.35 12.51 -35.38
C ASP A 53 2.53 13.14 -34.24
N VAL A 54 2.12 12.32 -33.26
CA VAL A 54 1.31 12.76 -32.11
C VAL A 54 1.76 12.05 -30.84
N LEU A 55 1.86 12.79 -29.74
CA LEU A 55 2.02 12.25 -28.39
C LEU A 55 0.82 12.65 -27.54
N LEU A 56 0.07 11.66 -27.05
CA LEU A 56 -0.97 11.82 -26.03
C LEU A 56 -0.33 11.60 -24.66
N CYS A 57 -0.14 12.69 -23.94
CA CYS A 57 0.50 12.67 -22.62
C CYS A 57 -0.54 12.91 -21.53
N GLU A 58 -0.45 12.16 -20.43
CA GLU A 58 -1.19 12.48 -19.22
C GLU A 58 -0.76 13.86 -18.69
N GLY A 59 -1.66 14.56 -18.01
CA GLY A 59 -1.39 15.88 -17.43
C GLY A 59 -1.95 16.02 -16.03
N THR A 60 -2.14 14.92 -15.32
CA THR A 60 -2.79 14.90 -13.98
C THR A 60 -2.10 15.84 -12.99
N ARG A 61 -0.79 15.98 -13.07
CA ARG A 61 0.03 16.79 -12.16
C ARG A 61 0.91 17.84 -12.85
N VAL A 62 0.52 18.28 -14.04
CA VAL A 62 1.33 19.22 -14.84
C VAL A 62 1.69 20.52 -14.10
N ASP A 63 0.82 21.00 -13.20
CA ASP A 63 1.02 22.22 -12.41
C ASP A 63 1.45 21.94 -10.95
N ALA A 64 1.72 20.67 -10.59
CA ALA A 64 2.05 20.30 -9.22
C ALA A 64 3.57 20.45 -8.94
N PRO A 65 3.94 20.77 -7.70
CA PRO A 65 5.36 20.78 -7.34
C PRO A 65 5.97 19.38 -7.46
N PRO A 66 7.30 19.28 -7.63
CA PRO A 66 7.98 17.98 -7.68
C PRO A 66 7.65 17.10 -6.48
N SER A 67 7.37 15.84 -6.76
CA SER A 67 7.10 14.82 -5.73
C SER A 67 8.40 14.34 -5.09
N ILE A 68 8.29 13.87 -3.84
CA ILE A 68 9.34 13.04 -3.25
C ILE A 68 9.35 11.66 -3.94
N THR A 69 10.43 10.92 -3.79
CA THR A 69 10.56 9.57 -4.37
C THR A 69 10.02 8.48 -3.44
N GLU A 70 9.80 7.27 -3.95
CA GLU A 70 9.49 6.10 -3.11
C GLU A 70 10.64 5.78 -2.12
N TYR A 71 11.89 6.12 -2.43
CA TYR A 71 13.01 5.99 -1.50
C TYR A 71 12.95 7.01 -0.35
N ASP A 72 12.49 8.24 -0.63
CA ASP A 72 12.25 9.23 0.43
C ASP A 72 11.12 8.80 1.36
N VAL A 73 10.07 8.16 0.82
CA VAL A 73 8.99 7.56 1.64
C VAL A 73 9.58 6.51 2.59
N GLU A 74 10.38 5.59 2.06
CA GLU A 74 11.02 4.54 2.83
C GLU A 74 11.84 5.10 4.01
N GLN A 75 12.68 6.10 3.75
CA GLN A 75 13.52 6.74 4.76
C GLN A 75 12.69 7.48 5.83
N LYS A 76 11.71 8.29 5.40
CA LYS A 76 10.85 9.05 6.31
C LYS A 76 9.99 8.12 7.18
N VAL A 77 9.47 7.03 6.60
CA VAL A 77 8.71 6.02 7.35
C VAL A 77 9.61 5.36 8.38
N ALA A 78 10.82 4.95 8.03
CA ALA A 78 11.77 4.35 8.97
C ALA A 78 12.13 5.31 10.13
N GLU A 79 12.32 6.59 9.85
CA GLU A 79 12.57 7.61 10.87
C GLU A 79 11.41 7.73 11.86
N ILE A 80 10.16 7.83 11.36
CA ILE A 80 8.97 7.92 12.21
C ILE A 80 8.80 6.66 13.06
N VAL A 81 8.96 5.49 12.44
CA VAL A 81 8.82 4.19 13.11
C VAL A 81 9.87 4.02 14.21
N ASN A 82 11.11 4.44 14.01
CA ASN A 82 12.15 4.42 15.03
C ASN A 82 11.81 5.30 16.24
N ASN A 83 11.12 6.42 16.01
CA ASN A 83 10.69 7.33 17.07
C ASN A 83 9.37 6.91 17.74
N THR A 84 8.66 5.90 17.19
CA THR A 84 7.38 5.40 17.70
C THR A 84 7.60 4.35 18.80
N LYS A 85 7.09 4.63 20.01
CA LYS A 85 7.21 3.71 21.16
C LYS A 85 6.14 2.63 21.20
N GLY A 86 4.96 2.93 20.67
CA GLY A 86 3.81 2.02 20.57
C GLY A 86 3.66 1.42 19.18
N LEU A 87 2.40 1.24 18.75
CA LEU A 87 2.05 0.75 17.44
C LEU A 87 2.28 1.83 16.38
N ALA A 88 3.04 1.51 15.34
CA ALA A 88 3.07 2.31 14.13
C ALA A 88 1.92 1.86 13.23
N ILE A 89 0.95 2.74 13.01
CA ILE A 89 -0.21 2.46 12.15
C ILE A 89 0.01 3.17 10.83
N CYS A 90 -0.28 2.52 9.71
CA CYS A 90 -0.14 3.14 8.39
C CYS A 90 -1.38 2.92 7.52
N GLY A 91 -1.68 3.93 6.69
CA GLY A 91 -2.71 3.87 5.66
C GLY A 91 -2.15 4.26 4.30
N TYR A 92 -2.33 3.40 3.30
CA TYR A 92 -1.95 3.64 1.91
C TYR A 92 -2.88 2.87 0.95
N PRO A 93 -2.91 3.18 -0.36
CA PRO A 93 -3.78 2.47 -1.28
C PRO A 93 -3.44 0.98 -1.33
N ILE A 94 -4.43 0.12 -1.10
CA ILE A 94 -4.23 -1.34 -0.93
C ILE A 94 -3.53 -2.00 -2.13
N ARG A 95 -3.65 -1.42 -3.32
CA ARG A 95 -3.06 -1.93 -4.56
C ARG A 95 -1.72 -1.28 -4.91
N ASP A 96 -1.27 -0.30 -4.13
CA ASP A 96 0.03 0.33 -4.29
C ASP A 96 1.12 -0.56 -3.70
N LEU A 97 1.62 -1.50 -4.49
CA LEU A 97 2.61 -2.48 -4.06
C LEU A 97 4.02 -1.86 -3.93
N ASP A 98 4.30 -0.77 -4.62
CA ASP A 98 5.55 -0.02 -4.43
C ASP A 98 5.56 0.64 -3.05
N ARG A 99 4.41 1.18 -2.62
CA ARG A 99 4.25 1.72 -1.29
C ARG A 99 4.32 0.64 -0.21
N LEU A 100 3.68 -0.51 -0.43
CA LEU A 100 3.84 -1.67 0.45
C LEU A 100 5.33 -2.04 0.59
N LEU A 101 6.07 -2.08 -0.52
CA LEU A 101 7.51 -2.37 -0.51
C LEU A 101 8.30 -1.33 0.29
N SER A 102 7.96 -0.03 0.19
CA SER A 102 8.58 1.03 0.99
C SER A 102 8.36 0.82 2.49
N PHE A 103 7.15 0.47 2.92
CA PHE A 103 6.85 0.13 4.32
C PHE A 103 7.51 -1.17 4.76
N TYR A 104 7.63 -2.18 3.89
CA TYR A 104 8.34 -3.42 4.18
C TYR A 104 9.83 -3.20 4.43
N ILE A 105 10.48 -2.41 3.59
CA ILE A 105 11.90 -2.08 3.78
C ILE A 105 12.10 -1.25 5.06
N ALA A 106 11.22 -0.29 5.32
CA ALA A 106 11.24 0.46 6.58
C ALA A 106 11.06 -0.46 7.80
N ALA A 107 10.18 -1.47 7.72
CA ALA A 107 9.97 -2.45 8.77
C ALA A 107 11.27 -3.25 9.05
N LYS A 108 11.94 -3.74 8.00
CA LYS A 108 13.24 -4.42 8.14
C LYS A 108 14.30 -3.53 8.79
N ASN A 109 14.41 -2.27 8.35
CA ASN A 109 15.40 -1.33 8.84
C ASN A 109 15.17 -0.92 10.31
N THR A 110 13.95 -1.11 10.81
CA THR A 110 13.55 -0.76 12.19
C THR A 110 13.33 -1.97 13.09
N ASN A 111 13.66 -3.19 12.62
CA ASN A 111 13.41 -4.45 13.33
C ASN A 111 11.96 -4.63 13.76
N ARG A 112 11.00 -4.19 12.93
CA ARG A 112 9.58 -4.44 13.11
C ARG A 112 9.05 -5.35 12.02
N ASP A 113 7.86 -5.92 12.23
CA ASP A 113 7.13 -6.65 11.20
C ASP A 113 6.07 -5.75 10.57
N LEU A 114 5.97 -5.75 9.24
CA LEU A 114 4.86 -5.14 8.53
C LEU A 114 3.66 -6.10 8.56
N VAL A 115 2.58 -5.66 9.18
CA VAL A 115 1.32 -6.40 9.23
C VAL A 115 0.44 -5.94 8.07
N ILE A 116 0.19 -6.82 7.13
CA ILE A 116 -0.59 -6.58 5.91
C ILE A 116 -1.96 -7.28 5.99
N ASP A 117 -2.92 -6.83 5.22
CA ASP A 117 -4.21 -7.52 5.12
C ASP A 117 -4.16 -8.71 4.13
N MET A 118 -5.22 -9.53 4.13
CA MET A 118 -5.30 -10.72 3.27
C MET A 118 -5.31 -10.38 1.78
N LYS A 119 -5.82 -9.19 1.36
CA LYS A 119 -5.80 -8.79 -0.06
C LYS A 119 -4.39 -8.48 -0.52
N GLN A 120 -3.61 -7.79 0.33
CA GLN A 120 -2.21 -7.54 0.06
C GLN A 120 -1.40 -8.84 0.05
N ALA A 121 -1.66 -9.75 0.98
CA ALA A 121 -1.04 -11.07 1.00
C ALA A 121 -1.35 -11.86 -0.28
N TYR A 122 -2.59 -11.80 -0.76
CA TYR A 122 -2.99 -12.42 -2.03
C TYR A 122 -2.26 -11.81 -3.24
N LEU A 123 -2.14 -10.47 -3.30
CA LEU A 123 -1.39 -9.80 -4.36
C LEU A 123 0.10 -10.18 -4.33
N LEU A 124 0.72 -10.21 -3.15
CA LEU A 124 2.12 -10.62 -3.01
C LEU A 124 2.32 -12.09 -3.43
N LYS A 125 1.35 -12.97 -3.14
CA LYS A 125 1.38 -14.35 -3.61
C LYS A 125 1.39 -14.41 -5.14
N LEU A 126 0.46 -13.70 -5.81
CA LEU A 126 0.41 -13.63 -7.27
C LEU A 126 1.72 -13.09 -7.85
N PHE A 127 2.33 -12.09 -7.23
CA PHE A 127 3.60 -11.53 -7.67
C PHE A 127 4.77 -12.51 -7.51
N SER A 128 4.77 -13.32 -6.44
CA SER A 128 5.77 -14.36 -6.24
C SER A 128 5.69 -15.50 -7.27
N GLU A 129 4.52 -15.70 -7.87
CA GLU A 129 4.26 -16.69 -8.91
C GLU A 129 4.50 -16.14 -10.34
N SER A 130 4.57 -14.81 -10.50
CA SER A 130 4.77 -14.16 -11.79
C SER A 130 6.25 -14.17 -12.21
N GLU A 131 6.57 -14.64 -13.40
CA GLU A 131 7.95 -14.66 -13.94
C GLU A 131 8.61 -13.28 -13.94
N ASN A 132 7.84 -12.23 -14.24
CA ASN A 132 8.34 -10.87 -14.36
C ASN A 132 8.49 -10.12 -13.02
N LEU A 133 7.78 -10.55 -11.98
CA LEU A 133 7.71 -9.86 -10.68
C LEU A 133 8.36 -10.64 -9.54
N LYS A 134 8.61 -11.94 -9.74
CA LYS A 134 9.25 -12.81 -8.74
C LYS A 134 10.58 -12.22 -8.26
N GLY A 135 10.71 -12.10 -6.95
CA GLY A 135 11.91 -11.55 -6.30
C GLY A 135 12.01 -10.01 -6.29
N LYS A 136 11.09 -9.29 -6.96
CA LYS A 136 11.04 -7.82 -6.91
C LYS A 136 10.23 -7.30 -5.71
N TYR A 137 9.32 -8.11 -5.19
CA TYR A 137 8.48 -7.84 -4.03
C TYR A 137 8.61 -8.98 -3.03
N PRO A 138 8.35 -8.73 -1.73
CA PRO A 138 8.36 -9.81 -0.74
C PRO A 138 7.25 -10.83 -1.03
N GLY A 139 7.47 -12.07 -0.65
CA GLY A 139 6.40 -13.06 -0.56
C GLY A 139 5.53 -12.85 0.69
N PRO A 140 4.30 -13.36 0.71
CA PRO A 140 3.41 -13.17 1.85
C PRO A 140 3.87 -13.88 3.14
N THR A 141 4.87 -14.75 3.05
CA THR A 141 5.48 -15.49 4.17
C THR A 141 6.93 -15.07 4.44
N ASP A 142 7.41 -14.02 3.79
CA ASP A 142 8.78 -13.55 3.98
C ASP A 142 9.00 -13.01 5.41
N GLN A 143 10.26 -13.01 5.82
CA GLN A 143 10.67 -12.40 7.08
C GLN A 143 10.19 -10.93 7.14
N ASN A 144 9.75 -10.49 8.30
CA ASN A 144 9.16 -9.18 8.55
C ASN A 144 7.82 -8.91 7.83
N ILE A 145 7.14 -9.94 7.32
CA ILE A 145 5.74 -9.87 6.93
C ILE A 145 4.88 -10.66 7.92
N LYS A 146 3.76 -10.08 8.34
CA LYS A 146 2.67 -10.77 9.07
C LYS A 146 1.37 -10.56 8.30
N VAL A 147 0.54 -11.59 8.24
CA VAL A 147 -0.78 -11.51 7.61
C VAL A 147 -1.84 -11.37 8.67
N TYR A 148 -2.57 -10.26 8.64
CA TYR A 148 -3.62 -9.96 9.61
C TYR A 148 -4.89 -10.74 9.32
N ILE A 149 -5.29 -11.57 10.28
CA ILE A 149 -6.56 -12.27 10.26
C ILE A 149 -7.61 -11.41 10.96
N GLN A 150 -8.40 -10.73 10.15
CA GLN A 150 -9.46 -9.84 10.61
C GLN A 150 -10.64 -10.63 11.16
N ARG A 151 -11.30 -10.11 12.20
CA ARG A 151 -12.58 -10.66 12.65
C ARG A 151 -13.65 -10.46 11.59
N GLY A 152 -14.36 -11.54 11.26
CA GLY A 152 -15.52 -11.51 10.40
C GLY A 152 -16.83 -11.28 11.16
N SER A 153 -17.97 -11.47 10.48
CA SER A 153 -19.30 -11.24 11.03
C SER A 153 -19.65 -12.16 12.21
N TRP A 154 -19.08 -13.35 12.24
CA TRP A 154 -19.21 -14.30 13.36
C TRP A 154 -18.16 -14.10 14.45
N GLY A 155 -17.21 -13.20 14.23
CA GLY A 155 -16.10 -12.95 15.12
C GLY A 155 -15.08 -14.08 15.18
N LEU A 156 -15.01 -14.91 14.12
CA LEU A 156 -14.06 -16.02 14.04
C LEU A 156 -12.63 -15.51 13.95
N ILE A 157 -11.73 -16.25 14.55
CA ILE A 157 -10.28 -16.09 14.48
C ILE A 157 -9.64 -17.48 14.43
N ASP A 158 -8.43 -17.57 13.93
CA ASP A 158 -7.72 -18.83 13.66
C ASP A 158 -7.83 -19.91 14.72
N LYS A 159 -7.79 -19.53 16.00
CA LYS A 159 -7.87 -20.47 17.14
C LYS A 159 -9.22 -21.19 17.27
N ASP A 160 -10.24 -20.64 16.64
CA ASP A 160 -11.61 -21.11 16.75
C ASP A 160 -12.01 -21.99 15.55
N LEU A 161 -11.16 -22.10 14.52
CA LEU A 161 -11.49 -22.75 13.25
C LEU A 161 -11.93 -24.21 13.39
N GLU A 162 -11.34 -24.96 14.34
CA GLU A 162 -11.68 -26.37 14.58
C GLU A 162 -13.10 -26.56 15.14
N THR A 163 -13.66 -25.55 15.77
CA THR A 163 -14.97 -25.59 16.43
C THR A 163 -16.11 -25.10 15.54
N PHE A 164 -15.81 -24.53 14.36
CA PHE A 164 -16.81 -23.93 13.48
C PHE A 164 -17.15 -24.79 12.28
N THR A 165 -18.40 -24.68 11.88
CA THR A 165 -18.89 -25.36 10.67
C THR A 165 -18.38 -24.66 9.40
N GLU A 166 -18.33 -25.41 8.30
CA GLU A 166 -18.00 -24.87 6.96
C GLU A 166 -18.86 -23.65 6.58
N ARG A 167 -20.15 -23.66 6.94
CA ARG A 167 -21.06 -22.54 6.70
C ARG A 167 -20.64 -21.27 7.45
N GLN A 168 -20.18 -21.40 8.69
CA GLN A 168 -19.70 -20.28 9.51
C GLN A 168 -18.40 -19.72 8.93
N LEU A 169 -17.47 -20.60 8.55
CA LEU A 169 -16.23 -20.18 7.87
C LEU A 169 -16.49 -19.44 6.57
N LEU A 170 -17.44 -19.92 5.76
CA LEU A 170 -17.84 -19.27 4.50
C LEU A 170 -18.47 -17.89 4.71
N ALA A 171 -19.20 -17.71 5.81
CA ALA A 171 -19.80 -16.42 6.12
C ALA A 171 -18.75 -15.34 6.46
N ASP A 172 -17.65 -15.74 7.13
CA ASP A 172 -16.61 -14.82 7.58
C ASP A 172 -15.45 -14.70 6.59
N TYR A 173 -15.07 -15.81 5.94
CA TYR A 173 -13.91 -15.89 5.06
C TYR A 173 -14.24 -16.51 3.72
N GLY A 174 -14.09 -15.74 2.65
CA GLY A 174 -14.21 -16.25 1.29
C GLY A 174 -13.14 -17.32 0.99
N LEU A 175 -13.39 -18.16 -0.04
CA LEU A 175 -12.49 -19.28 -0.36
C LEU A 175 -11.03 -18.85 -0.54
N TRP A 176 -10.78 -17.71 -1.18
CA TRP A 176 -9.44 -17.19 -1.41
C TRP A 176 -8.73 -16.70 -0.14
N GLN A 177 -9.49 -16.38 0.94
CA GLN A 177 -8.94 -15.91 2.20
C GLN A 177 -8.49 -17.06 3.11
N ARG A 178 -9.09 -18.24 2.95
CA ARG A 178 -8.94 -19.37 3.87
C ARG A 178 -7.52 -19.92 3.93
N GLU A 179 -6.79 -19.87 2.83
CA GLU A 179 -5.40 -20.32 2.83
C GLU A 179 -4.53 -19.51 3.80
N PHE A 180 -4.83 -18.20 3.97
CA PHE A 180 -4.06 -17.34 4.85
C PHE A 180 -4.30 -17.59 6.34
N LEU A 181 -5.41 -18.25 6.70
CA LEU A 181 -5.72 -18.59 8.07
C LEU A 181 -4.71 -19.57 8.67
N SER A 182 -4.08 -20.39 7.83
CA SER A 182 -3.09 -21.40 8.24
C SER A 182 -1.63 -20.95 8.00
N TYR A 183 -1.40 -19.71 7.60
CA TYR A 183 -0.03 -19.22 7.40
C TYR A 183 0.74 -19.15 8.73
N PRO A 184 2.02 -19.55 8.75
CA PRO A 184 2.82 -19.58 9.99
C PRO A 184 3.06 -18.18 10.55
N ASN A 185 2.91 -17.15 9.74
CA ASN A 185 3.04 -15.73 10.09
C ASN A 185 1.68 -15.01 10.17
N ALA A 186 0.58 -15.75 10.27
CA ALA A 186 -0.74 -15.19 10.53
C ALA A 186 -0.80 -14.62 11.96
N VAL A 187 -1.37 -13.43 12.10
CA VAL A 187 -1.57 -12.74 13.39
C VAL A 187 -2.99 -12.17 13.46
N ASP A 188 -3.53 -12.11 14.66
CA ASP A 188 -4.81 -11.47 14.92
C ASP A 188 -4.66 -10.23 15.84
N TYR A 189 -5.77 -9.58 16.16
CA TYR A 189 -5.76 -8.39 17.02
C TYR A 189 -5.13 -8.63 18.40
N ARG A 190 -5.19 -9.86 18.94
CA ARG A 190 -4.61 -10.21 20.25
C ARG A 190 -3.09 -10.20 20.20
N ASP A 191 -2.51 -10.70 19.12
CA ASP A 191 -1.06 -10.70 18.91
C ASP A 191 -0.55 -9.26 18.80
N ILE A 192 -1.26 -8.42 18.01
CA ILE A 192 -0.91 -7.01 17.83
C ILE A 192 -1.06 -6.24 19.13
N ALA A 193 -2.19 -6.39 19.83
CA ALA A 193 -2.44 -5.71 21.11
C ALA A 193 -1.36 -6.00 22.16
N LYS A 194 -0.86 -7.24 22.18
CA LYS A 194 0.17 -7.69 23.13
C LYS A 194 1.56 -7.11 22.86
N ASN A 195 1.92 -6.90 21.58
CA ASN A 195 3.29 -6.60 21.17
C ASN A 195 3.36 -5.39 20.21
N GLN A 196 2.64 -4.33 20.51
CA GLN A 196 2.41 -3.19 19.61
C GLN A 196 3.68 -2.57 19.03
N ASN A 197 4.75 -2.48 19.81
CA ASN A 197 6.03 -1.91 19.38
C ASN A 197 6.81 -2.79 18.41
N GLN A 198 6.35 -4.01 18.13
CA GLN A 198 6.97 -4.91 17.16
C GLN A 198 6.38 -4.75 15.76
N TYR A 199 5.30 -3.97 15.60
CA TYR A 199 4.55 -3.94 14.37
C TYR A 199 4.46 -2.56 13.73
N ILE A 200 4.41 -2.57 12.38
CA ILE A 200 3.83 -1.53 11.53
C ILE A 200 2.52 -2.12 11.02
N PHE A 201 1.40 -1.60 11.47
CA PHE A 201 0.07 -2.16 11.19
C PHE A 201 -0.62 -1.40 10.06
N TYR A 202 -0.87 -2.08 8.95
CA TYR A 202 -1.69 -1.54 7.86
C TYR A 202 -3.15 -1.49 8.28
N CYS A 203 -3.71 -0.28 8.32
CA CYS A 203 -5.10 -0.02 8.65
C CYS A 203 -5.72 0.84 7.56
N SER A 204 -6.57 0.27 6.73
CA SER A 204 -7.30 1.06 5.74
C SER A 204 -8.42 1.88 6.40
N ASP A 205 -8.81 2.98 5.76
CA ASP A 205 -9.89 3.85 6.22
C ASP A 205 -11.26 3.12 6.37
N TYR A 206 -11.38 1.92 5.81
CA TYR A 206 -12.56 1.05 5.91
C TYR A 206 -12.46 0.03 7.06
N ARG A 207 -11.34 -0.01 7.78
CA ARG A 207 -11.05 -1.01 8.81
C ARG A 207 -10.68 -0.40 10.16
N LEU A 208 -11.04 0.86 10.39
CA LEU A 208 -10.73 1.56 11.64
C LEU A 208 -11.35 0.89 12.88
N GLN A 209 -12.44 0.12 12.70
CA GLN A 209 -13.03 -0.67 13.78
C GLN A 209 -12.08 -1.71 14.37
N ASP A 210 -11.05 -2.17 13.65
CA ASP A 210 -10.06 -3.11 14.18
C ASP A 210 -9.28 -2.48 15.36
N LEU A 211 -9.18 -1.15 15.41
CA LEU A 211 -8.54 -0.43 16.50
C LEU A 211 -9.30 -0.54 17.82
N ILE A 212 -10.61 -0.88 17.79
CA ILE A 212 -11.41 -1.15 19.01
C ILE A 212 -10.87 -2.36 19.76
N ASP A 213 -10.47 -3.40 19.01
CA ASP A 213 -9.93 -4.63 19.57
C ASP A 213 -8.44 -4.50 19.90
N ILE A 214 -7.66 -3.86 19.03
CA ILE A 214 -6.21 -3.66 19.16
C ILE A 214 -5.88 -2.69 20.31
N LYS A 215 -6.67 -1.63 20.48
CA LYS A 215 -6.50 -0.58 21.51
C LYS A 215 -5.09 0.02 21.47
N PRO A 216 -4.76 0.84 20.48
CA PRO A 216 -3.42 1.44 20.37
C PRO A 216 -2.99 2.08 21.68
N GLY A 217 -1.81 1.71 22.17
CA GLY A 217 -1.25 2.19 23.42
C GLY A 217 -0.59 3.57 23.28
N ALA A 218 -0.23 4.15 24.43
CA ALA A 218 0.47 5.42 24.47
C ALA A 218 1.78 5.38 23.64
N GLY A 219 2.03 6.43 22.87
CA GLY A 219 3.18 6.51 21.97
C GLY A 219 3.00 5.78 20.64
N SER A 220 1.79 5.32 20.33
CA SER A 220 1.42 4.88 18.98
C SER A 220 1.33 6.09 18.04
N THR A 221 1.53 5.85 16.73
CA THR A 221 1.55 6.90 15.72
C THR A 221 0.80 6.47 14.46
N TYR A 222 0.29 7.43 13.69
CA TYR A 222 -0.33 7.17 12.39
C TYR A 222 0.45 7.84 11.27
N ILE A 223 0.75 7.07 10.23
CA ILE A 223 1.41 7.50 9.00
C ILE A 223 0.42 7.39 7.85
N ARG A 224 -0.03 8.53 7.34
CA ARG A 224 -0.93 8.60 6.18
C ARG A 224 -0.10 8.69 4.90
N SER A 225 -0.28 7.72 4.02
CA SER A 225 0.40 7.65 2.73
C SER A 225 -0.61 7.54 1.59
N LEU A 226 -1.62 8.43 1.65
CA LEU A 226 -2.72 8.57 0.69
C LEU A 226 -2.65 9.98 0.09
N THR A 227 -3.26 10.17 -1.08
CA THR A 227 -3.43 11.49 -1.69
C THR A 227 -4.17 12.43 -0.76
N GLU A 228 -3.87 13.71 -0.87
CA GLU A 228 -4.69 14.75 -0.24
C GLU A 228 -6.10 14.74 -0.83
N PRO A 229 -7.11 15.10 -0.04
CA PRO A 229 -8.48 15.18 -0.54
C PRO A 229 -8.58 16.25 -1.63
N PHE A 230 -9.25 15.93 -2.72
CA PHE A 230 -9.49 16.84 -3.84
C PHE A 230 -10.98 17.17 -4.03
N ASN A 231 -11.84 16.70 -3.14
CA ASN A 231 -13.26 17.05 -3.10
C ASN A 231 -13.80 16.95 -1.66
N THR A 232 -14.97 17.55 -1.43
CA THR A 232 -15.60 17.62 -0.10
C THR A 232 -15.93 16.26 0.51
N GLU A 233 -16.26 15.26 -0.29
CA GLU A 233 -16.50 13.90 0.22
C GLU A 233 -15.22 13.29 0.83
N MET A 234 -14.09 13.46 0.17
CA MET A 234 -12.80 13.01 0.68
C MET A 234 -12.36 13.80 1.92
N GLU A 235 -12.65 15.12 2.00
CA GLU A 235 -12.40 15.93 3.19
C GLU A 235 -13.18 15.40 4.39
N ILE A 236 -14.50 15.16 4.22
CA ILE A 236 -15.36 14.58 5.27
C ILE A 236 -14.81 13.20 5.71
N LYS A 237 -14.39 12.38 4.76
CA LYS A 237 -13.80 11.07 5.06
C LYS A 237 -12.52 11.20 5.86
N GLU A 238 -11.65 12.12 5.48
CA GLU A 238 -10.41 12.41 6.17
C GLU A 238 -10.64 12.87 7.61
N ASP A 239 -11.61 13.77 7.83
CA ASP A 239 -12.03 14.21 9.16
C ASP A 239 -12.56 13.05 10.02
N GLN A 240 -13.33 12.14 9.42
CA GLN A 240 -13.79 10.93 10.12
C GLN A 240 -12.59 10.06 10.56
N VAL A 241 -11.63 9.82 9.68
CA VAL A 241 -10.43 9.05 10.00
C VAL A 241 -9.62 9.73 11.11
N LYS A 242 -9.44 11.07 11.04
CA LYS A 242 -8.75 11.85 12.06
C LYS A 242 -9.43 11.74 13.43
N ASN A 243 -10.77 11.83 13.46
CA ASN A 243 -11.53 11.67 14.69
C ASN A 243 -11.36 10.29 15.34
N TRP A 244 -11.28 9.21 14.54
CA TRP A 244 -10.98 7.89 15.06
C TRP A 244 -9.61 7.86 15.76
N PHE A 245 -8.56 8.36 15.14
CA PHE A 245 -7.22 8.39 15.74
C PHE A 245 -7.13 9.30 16.97
N VAL A 246 -7.88 10.39 17.01
CA VAL A 246 -8.02 11.23 18.20
C VAL A 246 -8.72 10.47 19.33
N GLN A 247 -9.79 9.73 19.01
CA GLN A 247 -10.53 8.93 20.00
C GLN A 247 -9.67 7.85 20.65
N PHE A 248 -8.76 7.24 19.89
CA PHE A 248 -7.82 6.23 20.41
C PHE A 248 -6.55 6.84 21.02
N GLY A 249 -6.42 8.17 21.08
CA GLY A 249 -5.25 8.84 21.64
C GLY A 249 -3.96 8.68 20.80
N VAL A 250 -4.08 8.24 19.55
CA VAL A 250 -2.97 8.16 18.59
C VAL A 250 -2.59 9.55 18.08
N LEU A 251 -3.59 10.45 17.93
CA LEU A 251 -3.41 11.86 17.62
C LEU A 251 -3.97 12.73 18.73
N LYS A 252 -3.40 13.90 18.94
CA LYS A 252 -4.03 14.98 19.68
C LYS A 252 -5.00 15.72 18.76
N ARG A 253 -6.02 16.41 19.32
CA ARG A 253 -7.08 17.08 18.54
C ARG A 253 -6.53 18.08 17.52
N ASP A 254 -5.50 18.83 17.89
CA ASP A 254 -4.89 19.87 17.05
C ASP A 254 -3.56 19.42 16.42
N GLN A 255 -3.31 18.11 16.39
CA GLN A 255 -2.11 17.55 15.81
C GLN A 255 -2.44 16.95 14.45
N ASP A 256 -1.59 17.26 13.46
CA ASP A 256 -1.65 16.56 12.18
C ASP A 256 -0.91 15.22 12.25
N TRP A 257 -1.36 14.27 11.44
CA TRP A 257 -0.65 13.02 11.22
C TRP A 257 0.60 13.23 10.35
N HIS A 258 1.43 12.21 10.31
CA HIS A 258 2.56 12.20 9.37
C HIS A 258 2.02 11.93 7.96
N GLN A 259 1.94 12.98 7.14
CA GLN A 259 1.57 12.87 5.72
C GLN A 259 2.82 12.58 4.90
N ILE A 260 2.90 11.38 4.29
CA ILE A 260 4.02 10.97 3.44
C ILE A 260 3.44 10.27 2.22
N HIS A 261 3.26 11.02 1.14
CA HIS A 261 2.65 10.49 -0.07
C HIS A 261 3.51 10.81 -1.29
N VAL A 262 3.52 9.88 -2.23
CA VAL A 262 4.08 10.03 -3.58
C VAL A 262 2.98 9.71 -4.56
N SER A 263 2.78 10.59 -5.53
CA SER A 263 1.78 10.39 -6.59
C SER A 263 2.09 9.17 -7.44
N GLY A 264 1.05 8.55 -7.99
CA GLY A 264 1.18 7.59 -9.09
C GLY A 264 1.46 8.24 -10.44
N HIS A 265 1.27 9.57 -10.55
CA HIS A 265 1.36 10.35 -11.77
C HIS A 265 2.60 11.23 -11.78
N GLY A 266 3.14 11.47 -12.97
CA GLY A 266 4.31 12.32 -13.20
C GLY A 266 4.07 13.78 -12.80
N ASP A 267 5.12 14.44 -12.37
CA ASP A 267 5.14 15.89 -12.16
C ASP A 267 5.40 16.58 -13.51
N GLY A 268 4.87 17.78 -13.71
CA GLY A 268 5.01 18.57 -14.92
C GLY A 268 6.41 19.12 -15.15
#